data_2b232afeb194186bd8ca26ffc5d6f437
#
_entry.id   2b232afeb194186bd8ca26ffc5d6f437
#
_cell.length_a   1.000
_cell.length_b   1.000
_cell.length_c   1.000
_cell.angle_alpha   90.00
_cell.angle_beta   90.00
_cell.angle_gamma   90.00
#
_symmetry.space_group_name_H-M   'P 1'
#
loop_
_entity.id
_entity.type
_entity.pdbx_description
1 polymer ?
#
loop_
_entity_poly.entity_id
_entity_poly.type
_entity_poly.pdbx_seq_one_letter_code
_entity_poly.pdbx_strand_id
1 'polypeptide(L)'
;MDCDRCGAPAVLHAAYSGRHLCESHLRESVEKRVRRRVREDGLVPDDATPDAPVTWVVGLSGGKDSVVLTDVLARTFEADPRIELVALTIHEGIEGYRDASVDAAEALAERHGLRHELRT
;
A
#
# COMPACT_ATOMS: atom_id res chain seq x y z
N MET A 1 23.29 -1.14 -14.03
CA MET A 1 23.85 -1.89 -12.90
C MET A 1 22.96 -3.09 -12.57
N ASP A 2 23.55 -4.11 -12.04
CA ASP A 2 22.83 -5.36 -11.76
C ASP A 2 22.38 -5.40 -10.30
N CYS A 3 21.28 -6.12 -10.07
CA CYS A 3 20.77 -6.36 -8.72
C CYS A 3 21.81 -7.17 -7.92
N ASP A 4 22.12 -6.70 -6.72
CA ASP A 4 23.10 -7.36 -5.84
C ASP A 4 22.63 -8.73 -5.33
N ARG A 5 21.34 -9.04 -5.44
CA ARG A 5 20.74 -10.29 -4.95
C ARG A 5 20.59 -11.36 -6.02
N CYS A 6 20.31 -10.98 -7.26
CA CYS A 6 20.00 -11.96 -8.29
C CYS A 6 20.65 -11.71 -9.67
N GLY A 7 21.37 -10.61 -9.84
CA GLY A 7 22.00 -10.27 -11.10
C GLY A 7 21.07 -9.72 -12.18
N ALA A 8 19.76 -9.62 -11.94
CA ALA A 8 18.84 -9.00 -12.87
C ALA A 8 19.10 -7.49 -12.95
N PRO A 9 18.65 -6.80 -14.03
CA PRO A 9 18.84 -5.37 -14.11
C PRO A 9 18.26 -4.63 -12.89
N ALA A 10 19.07 -3.78 -12.26
CA ALA A 10 18.64 -2.99 -11.11
C ALA A 10 17.84 -1.78 -11.57
N VAL A 11 16.77 -1.45 -10.85
CA VAL A 11 15.92 -0.29 -11.11
C VAL A 11 16.15 0.83 -10.10
N LEU A 12 16.81 0.53 -8.99
CA LEU A 12 17.07 1.49 -7.92
C LEU A 12 18.34 1.16 -7.16
N HIS A 13 19.08 2.20 -6.77
CA HIS A 13 20.12 2.10 -5.75
C HIS A 13 19.48 2.46 -4.40
N ALA A 14 19.32 1.48 -3.53
CA ALA A 14 18.73 1.69 -2.22
C ALA A 14 19.79 2.23 -1.25
N ALA A 15 19.82 3.55 -1.07
CA ALA A 15 20.85 4.23 -0.27
C ALA A 15 20.90 3.73 1.19
N TYR A 16 19.76 3.34 1.75
CA TYR A 16 19.68 2.85 3.13
C TYR A 16 20.43 1.53 3.36
N SER A 17 20.63 0.73 2.32
CA SER A 17 21.35 -0.55 2.39
C SER A 17 22.60 -0.58 1.53
N GLY A 18 22.79 0.44 0.69
CA GLY A 18 23.88 0.49 -0.28
C GLY A 18 23.73 -0.50 -1.43
N ARG A 19 22.57 -1.13 -1.58
CA ARG A 19 22.34 -2.16 -2.58
C ARG A 19 21.65 -1.65 -3.83
N HIS A 20 22.02 -2.23 -4.96
CA HIS A 20 21.28 -2.06 -6.20
C HIS A 20 20.26 -3.20 -6.30
N LEU A 21 18.99 -2.88 -6.53
CA LEU A 21 17.92 -3.86 -6.50
C LEU A 21 17.11 -3.86 -7.80
N CYS A 22 16.77 -5.04 -8.28
CA CYS A 22 15.79 -5.19 -9.35
C CYS A 22 14.38 -4.91 -8.80
N GLU A 23 13.40 -4.82 -9.69
CA GLU A 23 12.01 -4.53 -9.30
C GLU A 23 11.50 -5.51 -8.25
N SER A 24 11.70 -6.80 -8.47
CA SER A 24 11.22 -7.85 -7.56
C SER A 24 11.83 -7.75 -6.17
N HIS A 25 13.15 -7.58 -6.08
CA HIS A 25 13.83 -7.47 -4.79
C HIS A 25 13.60 -6.13 -4.11
N LEU A 26 13.36 -5.07 -4.89
CA LEU A 26 12.96 -3.79 -4.34
C LEU A 26 11.60 -3.90 -3.65
N ARG A 27 10.62 -4.53 -4.30
CA ARG A 27 9.30 -4.76 -3.70
C ARG A 27 9.40 -5.57 -2.42
N GLU A 28 10.16 -6.65 -2.46
CA GLU A 28 10.39 -7.51 -1.29
C GLU A 28 11.01 -6.73 -0.14
N SER A 29 12.00 -5.89 -0.44
CA SER A 29 12.67 -5.04 0.55
C SER A 29 11.68 -4.04 1.18
N VAL A 30 10.84 -3.39 0.37
CA VAL A 30 9.84 -2.44 0.87
C VAL A 30 8.81 -3.14 1.74
N GLU A 31 8.28 -4.27 1.30
CA GLU A 31 7.30 -5.04 2.06
C GLU A 31 7.85 -5.51 3.40
N LYS A 32 9.09 -5.97 3.42
CA LYS A 32 9.76 -6.39 4.64
C LYS A 32 9.90 -5.24 5.64
N ARG A 33 10.24 -4.05 5.17
CA ARG A 33 10.36 -2.87 6.01
C ARG A 33 9.00 -2.43 6.54
N VAL A 34 7.96 -2.51 5.72
CA VAL A 34 6.60 -2.18 6.13
C VAL A 34 6.12 -3.14 7.23
N ARG A 35 6.33 -4.44 7.05
CA ARG A 35 5.97 -5.45 8.06
C ARG A 35 6.69 -5.20 9.38
N ARG A 36 7.97 -4.88 9.29
CA ARG A 36 8.79 -4.58 10.47
C ARG A 36 8.25 -3.37 11.23
N ARG A 37 7.93 -2.30 10.51
CA ARG A 37 7.38 -1.09 11.12
C ARG A 37 6.02 -1.34 11.77
N VAL A 38 5.16 -2.07 11.11
CA VAL A 38 3.86 -2.45 11.65
C VAL A 38 4.02 -3.21 12.97
N ARG A 39 4.97 -4.13 13.03
CA ARG A 39 5.24 -4.92 14.23
C ARG A 39 5.86 -4.07 15.34
N GLU A 40 6.85 -3.23 15.01
CA GLU A 40 7.52 -2.38 16.00
C GLU A 40 6.58 -1.35 16.61
N ASP A 41 5.68 -0.78 15.82
CA ASP A 41 4.74 0.24 16.27
C ASP A 41 3.44 -0.36 16.84
N GLY A 42 3.30 -1.69 16.83
CA GLY A 42 2.12 -2.34 17.38
C GLY A 42 0.82 -2.00 16.66
N LEU A 43 0.86 -1.86 15.33
CA LEU A 43 -0.31 -1.44 14.56
C LEU A 43 -1.37 -2.53 14.42
N VAL A 44 -1.03 -3.79 14.73
CA VAL A 44 -1.99 -4.88 14.83
C VAL A 44 -2.09 -5.27 16.31
N PRO A 45 -3.20 -4.97 16.99
CA PRO A 45 -3.37 -5.34 18.39
C PRO A 45 -3.31 -6.85 18.60
N ASP A 46 -2.82 -7.29 19.76
CA ASP A 46 -2.70 -8.71 20.09
C ASP A 46 -4.07 -9.40 20.11
N ASP A 47 -5.14 -8.67 20.38
CA ASP A 47 -6.51 -9.18 20.41
C ASP A 47 -7.21 -9.17 19.04
N ALA A 48 -6.54 -8.70 17.99
CA ALA A 48 -7.09 -8.76 16.63
C ALA A 48 -7.16 -10.21 16.15
N THR A 49 -8.32 -10.60 15.66
CA THR A 49 -8.58 -11.96 15.16
C THR A 49 -9.32 -11.90 13.84
N PRO A 50 -9.39 -13.00 13.06
CA PRO A 50 -10.21 -13.02 11.85
C PRO A 50 -11.69 -12.69 12.08
N ASP A 51 -12.23 -12.98 13.26
CA ASP A 51 -13.62 -12.67 13.62
C ASP A 51 -13.80 -11.23 14.09
N ALA A 52 -12.72 -10.61 14.57
CA ALA A 52 -12.72 -9.24 15.06
C ALA A 52 -11.44 -8.53 14.57
N PRO A 53 -11.32 -8.30 13.25
CA PRO A 53 -10.11 -7.72 12.70
C PRO A 53 -9.95 -6.25 13.07
N VAL A 54 -8.69 -5.79 13.07
CA VAL A 54 -8.42 -4.36 13.14
C VAL A 54 -8.69 -3.75 11.77
N THR A 55 -9.34 -2.59 11.75
CA THR A 55 -9.61 -1.86 10.51
C THR A 55 -8.56 -0.78 10.32
N TRP A 56 -7.87 -0.83 9.19
CA TRP A 56 -6.94 0.22 8.78
C TRP A 56 -7.59 1.04 7.69
N VAL A 57 -7.61 2.34 7.88
CA VAL A 57 -8.09 3.27 6.86
C VAL A 57 -6.88 3.94 6.22
N VAL A 58 -6.75 3.80 4.91
CA VAL A 58 -5.70 4.47 4.15
C VAL A 58 -6.31 5.59 3.32
N GLY A 59 -5.73 6.79 3.43
CA GLY A 59 -6.15 7.93 2.61
C GLY A 59 -5.66 7.72 1.18
N LEU A 60 -6.59 7.53 0.26
CA LEU A 60 -6.29 7.28 -1.15
C LEU A 60 -6.75 8.45 -1.98
N SER A 61 -5.83 9.38 -2.26
CA SER A 61 -6.13 10.58 -3.05
C SER A 61 -6.10 10.34 -4.56
N GLY A 62 -5.55 9.22 -5.00
CA GLY A 62 -5.28 8.95 -6.41
C GLY A 62 -3.96 9.55 -6.88
N GLY A 63 -3.25 10.29 -6.02
CA GLY A 63 -1.91 10.78 -6.29
C GLY A 63 -0.88 9.66 -6.15
N LYS A 64 0.30 9.90 -6.69
CA LYS A 64 1.39 8.93 -6.77
C LYS A 64 1.71 8.24 -5.44
N ASP A 65 1.88 9.03 -4.38
CA ASP A 65 2.31 8.48 -3.09
C ASP A 65 1.23 7.65 -2.42
N SER A 66 -0.02 8.08 -2.47
CA SER A 66 -1.13 7.34 -1.89
C SER A 66 -1.42 6.05 -2.64
N VAL A 67 -1.25 6.05 -3.96
CA VAL A 67 -1.40 4.86 -4.80
C VAL A 67 -0.34 3.82 -4.44
N VAL A 68 0.90 4.25 -4.32
CA VAL A 68 2.01 3.36 -3.95
C VAL A 68 1.80 2.78 -2.55
N LEU A 69 1.45 3.62 -1.57
CA LEU A 69 1.19 3.17 -0.21
C LEU A 69 0.07 2.14 -0.16
N THR A 70 -1.05 2.42 -0.82
CA THR A 70 -2.20 1.51 -0.84
C THR A 70 -1.84 0.18 -1.51
N ASP A 71 -1.13 0.21 -2.63
CA ASP A 71 -0.68 -0.99 -3.32
C ASP A 71 0.23 -1.85 -2.44
N VAL A 72 1.19 -1.22 -1.77
CA VAL A 72 2.13 -1.93 -0.88
C VAL A 72 1.38 -2.56 0.30
N LEU A 73 0.49 -1.82 0.95
CA LEU A 73 -0.28 -2.34 2.08
C LEU A 73 -1.19 -3.48 1.66
N ALA A 74 -1.88 -3.34 0.53
CA ALA A 74 -2.77 -4.37 0.03
C ALA A 74 -2.02 -5.67 -0.28
N ARG A 75 -0.88 -5.58 -0.95
CA ARG A 75 -0.07 -6.75 -1.29
C ARG A 75 0.56 -7.40 -0.06
N THR A 76 1.05 -6.59 0.86
CA THR A 76 1.76 -7.07 2.05
C THR A 76 0.83 -7.82 2.99
N PHE A 77 -0.40 -7.34 3.14
CA PHE A 77 -1.33 -7.85 4.14
C PHE A 77 -2.58 -8.52 3.59
N GLU A 78 -2.64 -8.78 2.28
CA GLU A 78 -3.83 -9.40 1.67
C GLU A 78 -4.15 -10.78 2.26
N ALA A 79 -3.16 -11.51 2.71
CA ALA A 79 -3.34 -12.83 3.30
C ALA A 79 -3.51 -12.81 4.82
N ASP A 80 -3.55 -11.63 5.43
CA ASP A 80 -3.70 -11.51 6.89
C ASP A 80 -5.16 -11.19 7.25
N PRO A 81 -5.94 -12.19 7.73
CA PRO A 81 -7.35 -11.97 8.03
C PRO A 81 -7.61 -11.13 9.27
N ARG A 82 -6.57 -10.80 10.05
CA ARG A 82 -6.70 -9.93 11.23
C ARG A 82 -6.79 -8.45 10.85
N ILE A 83 -6.53 -8.12 9.58
CA ILE A 83 -6.49 -6.74 9.10
C ILE A 83 -7.54 -6.55 8.03
N GLU A 84 -8.43 -5.58 8.24
CA GLU A 84 -9.36 -5.11 7.22
C GLU A 84 -8.83 -3.78 6.69
N LEU A 85 -8.42 -3.75 5.42
CA LEU A 85 -7.90 -2.54 4.79
C LEU A 85 -9.03 -1.82 4.05
N VAL A 86 -9.27 -0.56 4.41
CA VAL A 86 -10.29 0.28 3.79
C VAL A 86 -9.62 1.49 3.18
N ALA A 87 -9.91 1.77 1.91
CA ALA A 87 -9.44 2.97 1.23
C ALA A 87 -10.48 4.08 1.38
N LEU A 88 -10.04 5.26 1.78
CA LEU A 88 -10.89 6.44 1.93
C LEU A 88 -10.40 7.53 0.97
N THR A 89 -11.29 7.98 0.09
CA THR A 89 -11.02 9.08 -0.82
C THR A 89 -11.95 10.25 -0.49
N ILE A 90 -11.38 11.45 -0.38
CA ILE A 90 -12.15 12.66 -0.18
C ILE A 90 -12.15 13.45 -1.49
N HIS A 91 -13.35 13.67 -2.03
CA HIS A 91 -13.55 14.47 -3.22
C HIS A 91 -13.88 15.90 -2.79
N GLU A 92 -13.21 16.88 -3.39
CA GLU A 92 -13.35 18.28 -2.97
C GLU A 92 -14.66 18.95 -3.41
N GLY A 93 -15.53 18.21 -4.11
CA GLY A 93 -16.88 18.68 -4.37
C GLY A 93 -16.99 19.71 -5.48
N ILE A 94 -16.11 19.71 -6.46
CA ILE A 94 -16.25 20.56 -7.64
C ILE A 94 -17.40 20.05 -8.46
N GLU A 95 -18.48 20.82 -8.50
CA GLU A 95 -19.71 20.43 -9.17
C GLU A 95 -19.51 20.13 -10.66
N GLY A 96 -20.02 18.97 -11.09
CA GLY A 96 -19.93 18.55 -12.48
C GLY A 96 -18.56 18.08 -12.93
N TYR A 97 -17.58 18.03 -12.01
CA TYR A 97 -16.22 17.60 -12.31
C TYR A 97 -15.88 16.34 -11.54
N ARG A 98 -15.43 15.32 -12.25
CA ARG A 98 -14.89 14.12 -11.63
C ARG A 98 -13.38 14.11 -11.85
N ASP A 99 -12.65 14.19 -10.78
CA ASP A 99 -11.19 14.21 -10.82
C ASP A 99 -10.66 12.87 -11.32
N ALA A 100 -9.69 12.91 -12.25
CA ALA A 100 -8.97 11.73 -12.71
C ALA A 100 -8.32 10.97 -11.54
N SER A 101 -7.96 11.67 -10.49
CA SER A 101 -7.41 11.07 -9.26
C SER A 101 -8.43 10.18 -8.55
N VAL A 102 -9.71 10.57 -8.54
CA VAL A 102 -10.78 9.75 -7.97
C VAL A 102 -10.95 8.48 -8.78
N ASP A 103 -10.92 8.57 -10.10
CA ASP A 103 -11.03 7.41 -10.97
C ASP A 103 -9.87 6.45 -10.78
N ALA A 104 -8.65 6.97 -10.64
CA ALA A 104 -7.46 6.17 -10.35
C ALA A 104 -7.58 5.46 -9.00
N ALA A 105 -8.10 6.14 -7.98
CA ALA A 105 -8.31 5.57 -6.66
C ALA A 105 -9.34 4.43 -6.69
N GLU A 106 -10.45 4.64 -7.39
CA GLU A 106 -11.47 3.60 -7.55
C GLU A 106 -10.93 2.37 -8.26
N ALA A 107 -10.17 2.56 -9.34
CA ALA A 107 -9.58 1.46 -10.10
C ALA A 107 -8.60 0.66 -9.26
N LEU A 108 -7.79 1.33 -8.45
CA LEU A 108 -6.83 0.67 -7.57
C LEU A 108 -7.53 -0.14 -6.48
N ALA A 109 -8.53 0.45 -5.82
CA ALA A 109 -9.28 -0.24 -4.78
C ALA A 109 -10.00 -1.47 -5.34
N GLU A 110 -10.59 -1.33 -6.52
CA GLU A 110 -11.27 -2.44 -7.20
C GLU A 110 -10.28 -3.55 -7.56
N ARG A 111 -9.11 -3.20 -8.07
CA ARG A 111 -8.07 -4.17 -8.43
C ARG A 111 -7.62 -5.02 -7.25
N HIS A 112 -7.57 -4.45 -6.05
CA HIS A 112 -7.17 -5.16 -4.83
C HIS A 112 -8.35 -5.69 -4.02
N GLY A 113 -9.58 -5.50 -4.48
CA GLY A 113 -10.76 -5.94 -3.75
C GLY A 113 -10.97 -5.22 -2.42
N LEU A 114 -10.49 -3.98 -2.31
CA LEU A 114 -10.60 -3.19 -1.09
C LEU A 114 -11.97 -2.52 -0.99
N ARG A 115 -12.47 -2.43 0.24
CA ARG A 115 -13.59 -1.56 0.51
C ARG A 115 -13.15 -0.12 0.28
N HIS A 116 -13.90 0.61 -0.53
CA HIS A 116 -13.57 1.98 -0.88
C HIS A 116 -14.71 2.92 -0.47
N GLU A 117 -14.39 3.87 0.37
CA GLU A 117 -15.32 4.90 0.82
C GLU A 117 -14.97 6.22 0.14
N LEU A 118 -15.96 6.82 -0.53
CA LEU A 118 -15.83 8.12 -1.16
C LEU A 118 -16.65 9.14 -0.40
N ARG A 119 -16.02 10.22 0.03
CA ARG A 119 -16.68 11.30 0.77
C ARG A 119 -16.40 12.65 0.10
N THR A 120 -17.31 13.57 0.24
CA THR A 120 -17.16 14.94 -0.26
C THR A 120 -16.96 15.93 0.90
#